data_b52e4b2765fdf7a0b573f196b092fdfb
#
_entry.id   b52e4b2765fdf7a0b573f196b092fdfb
#
_cell.length_a   1.000
_cell.length_b   1.000
_cell.length_c   1.000
_cell.angle_alpha   90.00
_cell.angle_beta   90.00
_cell.angle_gamma   90.00
#
_symmetry.space_group_name_H-M   'P 1'
#
loop_
_entity.id
_entity.type
_entity.pdbx_description
1 polymer ?
#
loop_
_entity_poly.entity_id
_entity_poly.type
_entity_poly.pdbx_seq_one_letter_code
_entity_poly.pdbx_strand_id
1 'polypeptide(L)'
;MTTHIQRSALLPYPAGFLYDLVNDVARYPEFLPWCSSATMLESSEAQMRASLEIAKGGLSQKFMTRNTLTPGESIVMDLVEGPFEQFHGVWTFKPLGEKACKISLDLSFDYAGSIVRATLGPLFNQAANTLVDAFCQRAKELHG
;
A
#
# COMPACT_ATOMS: atom_id res chain seq x y z
N MET A 1 -21.30 -2.19 -0.91
CA MET A 1 -20.97 -0.90 -0.28
C MET A 1 -19.47 -0.64 -0.37
N THR A 2 -19.09 0.48 -0.97
CA THR A 2 -17.67 0.83 -1.18
C THR A 2 -17.07 1.43 0.08
N THR A 3 -15.92 0.93 0.49
CA THR A 3 -15.12 1.52 1.56
C THR A 3 -14.11 2.46 0.94
N HIS A 4 -14.03 3.68 1.47
CA HIS A 4 -13.10 4.69 0.97
C HIS A 4 -12.24 5.18 2.13
N ILE A 5 -10.92 5.10 1.96
CA ILE A 5 -9.95 5.50 2.98
C ILE A 5 -9.04 6.56 2.38
N GLN A 6 -8.89 7.68 3.06
CA GLN A 6 -7.95 8.73 2.69
C GLN A 6 -7.08 9.05 3.89
N ARG A 7 -5.77 9.00 3.69
CA ARG A 7 -4.78 9.30 4.73
C ARG A 7 -3.64 10.09 4.11
N SER A 8 -3.05 10.98 4.90
CA SER A 8 -1.88 11.73 4.47
C SER A 8 -0.99 12.06 5.66
N ALA A 9 0.26 12.39 5.36
CA ALA A 9 1.23 12.81 6.37
C ALA A 9 2.26 13.74 5.75
N LEU A 10 2.78 14.64 6.56
CA LEU A 10 3.90 15.51 6.17
C LEU A 10 5.17 14.93 6.76
N LEU A 11 6.18 14.73 5.93
CA LEU A 11 7.43 14.08 6.35
C LEU A 11 8.63 14.94 5.94
N PRO A 12 9.66 15.03 6.82
CA PRO A 12 10.89 15.79 6.53
C PRO A 12 11.88 14.97 5.71
N TYR A 13 11.39 14.33 4.62
CA TYR A 13 12.20 13.51 3.74
C TYR A 13 11.87 13.80 2.29
N PRO A 14 12.83 13.59 1.37
CA PRO A 14 12.57 13.84 -0.06
C PRO A 14 11.48 12.93 -0.63
N ALA A 15 10.71 13.45 -1.58
CA ALA A 15 9.65 12.69 -2.23
C ALA A 15 10.16 11.42 -2.91
N GLY A 16 11.33 11.48 -3.54
CA GLY A 16 11.94 10.31 -4.19
C GLY A 16 12.28 9.20 -3.21
N PHE A 17 12.75 9.54 -2.03
CA PHE A 17 13.02 8.55 -0.98
C PHE A 17 11.72 7.85 -0.54
N LEU A 18 10.67 8.61 -0.32
CA LEU A 18 9.37 8.05 0.10
C LEU A 18 8.73 7.22 -1.00
N TYR A 19 8.84 7.67 -2.24
CA TYR A 19 8.38 6.90 -3.39
C TYR A 19 9.09 5.54 -3.46
N ASP A 20 10.42 5.53 -3.35
CA ASP A 20 11.19 4.30 -3.40
C ASP A 20 10.82 3.36 -2.26
N LEU A 21 10.57 3.91 -1.07
CA LEU A 21 10.17 3.13 0.10
C LEU A 21 8.84 2.41 -0.13
N VAL A 22 7.84 3.11 -0.64
CA VAL A 22 6.52 2.54 -0.91
C VAL A 22 6.58 1.57 -2.10
N ASN A 23 7.42 1.86 -3.09
CA ASN A 23 7.56 0.99 -4.27
C ASN A 23 8.35 -0.28 -4.00
N ASP A 24 9.07 -0.36 -2.87
CA ASP A 24 9.88 -1.53 -2.52
C ASP A 24 9.02 -2.60 -1.83
N VAL A 25 8.11 -3.17 -2.60
CA VAL A 25 7.09 -4.11 -2.13
C VAL A 25 7.69 -5.35 -1.48
N ALA A 26 8.82 -5.84 -2.00
CA ALA A 26 9.45 -7.06 -1.49
C ALA A 26 9.88 -6.95 -0.03
N ARG A 27 10.03 -5.74 0.50
CA ARG A 27 10.42 -5.50 1.90
C ARG A 27 9.24 -5.28 2.84
N TYR A 28 8.01 -5.27 2.36
CA TYR A 28 6.85 -5.05 3.19
C TYR A 28 6.76 -6.00 4.41
N PRO A 29 7.07 -7.30 4.28
CA PRO A 29 7.02 -8.18 5.46
C PRO A 29 7.98 -7.79 6.59
N GLU A 30 8.99 -6.98 6.30
CA GLU A 30 9.98 -6.57 7.32
C GLU A 30 9.38 -5.61 8.36
N PHE A 31 8.33 -4.87 8.00
CA PHE A 31 7.78 -3.84 8.89
C PHE A 31 6.26 -3.79 8.94
N LEU A 32 5.56 -4.57 8.13
CA LEU A 32 4.10 -4.65 8.16
C LEU A 32 3.70 -5.99 8.79
N PRO A 33 3.22 -5.98 10.06
CA PRO A 33 2.99 -7.24 10.80
C PRO A 33 1.89 -8.12 10.20
N TRP A 34 0.99 -7.53 9.41
CA TRP A 34 -0.08 -8.26 8.73
C TRP A 34 0.33 -8.78 7.35
N CYS A 35 1.50 -8.45 6.88
CA CYS A 35 1.99 -8.89 5.57
C CYS A 35 2.97 -10.03 5.76
N SER A 36 2.55 -11.26 5.45
CA SER A 36 3.39 -12.45 5.65
C SER A 36 4.33 -12.68 4.49
N SER A 37 3.95 -12.26 3.28
CA SER A 37 4.84 -12.34 2.12
C SER A 37 4.47 -11.26 1.11
N ALA A 38 5.45 -10.86 0.30
CA ALA A 38 5.25 -9.90 -0.76
C ALA A 38 6.21 -10.25 -1.91
N THR A 39 5.69 -10.30 -3.12
CA THR A 39 6.46 -10.69 -4.29
C THR A 39 6.22 -9.71 -5.43
N MET A 40 7.31 -9.27 -6.05
CA MET A 40 7.26 -8.45 -7.24
C MET A 40 7.39 -9.38 -8.45
N LEU A 41 6.33 -9.47 -9.27
CA LEU A 41 6.24 -10.43 -10.36
C LEU A 41 6.76 -9.89 -11.69
N GLU A 42 6.42 -8.63 -11.98
CA GLU A 42 6.91 -7.93 -13.17
C GLU A 42 7.26 -6.52 -12.74
N SER A 43 8.39 -6.01 -13.20
CA SER A 43 8.82 -4.68 -12.82
C SER A 43 9.50 -3.98 -13.96
N SER A 44 9.05 -2.76 -14.24
CA SER A 44 9.70 -1.82 -15.15
C SER A 44 9.62 -0.44 -14.51
N GLU A 45 10.16 0.56 -15.17
CA GLU A 45 10.11 1.93 -14.67
C GLU A 45 8.68 2.47 -14.60
N ALA A 46 7.80 2.01 -15.50
CA ALA A 46 6.43 2.51 -15.65
C ALA A 46 5.36 1.62 -15.01
N GLN A 47 5.64 0.34 -14.82
CA GLN A 47 4.65 -0.60 -14.30
C GLN A 47 5.28 -1.69 -13.45
N MET A 48 4.50 -2.16 -12.49
CA MET A 48 4.90 -3.27 -11.62
C MET A 48 3.66 -4.10 -11.31
N ARG A 49 3.84 -5.42 -11.22
CA ARG A 49 2.81 -6.31 -10.71
C ARG A 49 3.28 -6.88 -9.38
N ALA A 50 2.46 -6.73 -8.35
CA ALA A 50 2.82 -7.14 -7.01
C ALA A 50 1.77 -8.08 -6.42
N SER A 51 2.24 -9.08 -5.68
CA SER A 51 1.38 -10.00 -4.93
C SER A 51 1.71 -9.88 -3.46
N LEU A 52 0.68 -9.69 -2.64
CA LEU A 52 0.81 -9.62 -1.19
C LEU A 52 0.00 -10.73 -0.54
N GLU A 53 0.52 -11.28 0.56
CA GLU A 53 -0.25 -12.16 1.40
C GLU A 53 -0.52 -11.46 2.73
N ILE A 54 -1.81 -11.28 3.03
CA ILE A 54 -2.27 -10.72 4.30
C ILE A 54 -2.60 -11.88 5.21
N ALA A 55 -1.97 -11.93 6.38
CA ALA A 55 -2.17 -13.04 7.30
C ALA A 55 -2.16 -12.54 8.76
N LYS A 56 -3.11 -13.05 9.56
CA LYS A 56 -3.15 -12.81 11.00
C LYS A 56 -4.16 -13.75 11.63
N GLY A 57 -3.77 -14.37 12.76
CA GLY A 57 -4.72 -15.13 13.56
C GLY A 57 -5.36 -16.31 12.83
N GLY A 58 -4.62 -16.99 11.97
CA GLY A 58 -5.14 -18.12 11.19
C GLY A 58 -5.80 -17.74 9.88
N LEU A 59 -6.03 -16.44 9.62
CA LEU A 59 -6.52 -15.96 8.34
C LEU A 59 -5.34 -15.70 7.41
N SER A 60 -5.50 -16.09 6.14
CA SER A 60 -4.49 -15.83 5.13
C SER A 60 -5.19 -15.59 3.79
N GLN A 61 -4.83 -14.51 3.12
CA GLN A 61 -5.43 -14.15 1.85
C GLN A 61 -4.41 -13.46 0.95
N LYS A 62 -4.31 -13.93 -0.28
CA LYS A 62 -3.43 -13.31 -1.27
C LYS A 62 -4.22 -12.36 -2.16
N PHE A 63 -3.60 -11.26 -2.56
CA PHE A 63 -4.14 -10.41 -3.60
C PHE A 63 -3.02 -9.81 -4.44
N MET A 64 -3.35 -9.53 -5.69
CA MET A 64 -2.39 -9.05 -6.67
C MET A 64 -2.89 -7.74 -7.28
N THR A 65 -2.00 -6.77 -7.41
CA THR A 65 -2.31 -5.51 -8.06
C THR A 65 -1.35 -5.25 -9.22
N ARG A 66 -1.84 -4.48 -10.19
CA ARG A 66 -1.01 -3.86 -11.22
C ARG A 66 -0.82 -2.42 -10.83
N ASN A 67 0.43 -2.03 -10.66
CA ASN A 67 0.77 -0.67 -10.25
C ASN A 67 1.32 0.10 -11.44
N THR A 68 0.70 1.26 -11.72
CA THR A 68 1.20 2.18 -12.74
C THR A 68 2.07 3.20 -12.03
N LEU A 69 3.31 3.32 -12.44
CA LEU A 69 4.34 4.07 -11.74
C LEU A 69 4.66 5.38 -12.45
N THR A 70 4.64 6.48 -11.70
CA THR A 70 5.20 7.76 -12.14
C THR A 70 6.29 8.08 -11.13
N PRO A 71 7.56 7.76 -11.45
CA PRO A 71 8.65 7.81 -10.47
C PRO A 71 8.74 9.15 -9.73
N GLY A 72 8.80 9.07 -8.40
CA GLY A 72 8.87 10.24 -7.54
C GLY A 72 7.56 10.99 -7.35
N GLU A 73 6.49 10.61 -8.04
CA GLU A 73 5.22 11.35 -8.03
C GLU A 73 4.03 10.54 -7.55
N SER A 74 3.79 9.36 -8.15
CA SER A 74 2.59 8.58 -7.80
C SER A 74 2.73 7.11 -8.13
N ILE A 75 1.90 6.31 -7.44
CA ILE A 75 1.72 4.88 -7.71
C ILE A 75 0.21 4.64 -7.74
N VAL A 76 -0.31 4.20 -8.88
CA VAL A 76 -1.73 3.86 -9.04
C VAL A 76 -1.86 2.34 -9.00
N MET A 77 -2.65 1.84 -8.06
CA MET A 77 -2.84 0.40 -7.86
C MET A 77 -4.21 -0.02 -8.35
N ASP A 78 -4.25 -1.02 -9.23
CA ASP A 78 -5.49 -1.62 -9.71
C ASP A 78 -5.49 -3.12 -9.45
N LEU A 79 -6.65 -3.66 -9.09
CA LEU A 79 -6.79 -5.07 -8.77
C LEU A 79 -6.58 -5.95 -10.00
N VAL A 80 -5.74 -7.00 -9.86
CA VAL A 80 -5.63 -8.07 -10.84
C VAL A 80 -6.42 -9.28 -10.36
N GLU A 81 -6.19 -9.70 -9.10
CA GLU A 81 -7.00 -10.75 -8.47
C GLU A 81 -6.91 -10.62 -6.95
N GLY A 82 -7.95 -11.08 -6.27
CA GLY A 82 -8.01 -11.02 -4.82
C GLY A 82 -9.45 -11.12 -4.31
N PRO A 83 -9.63 -10.97 -2.98
CA PRO A 83 -10.93 -11.14 -2.34
C PRO A 83 -11.81 -9.89 -2.42
N PHE A 84 -11.71 -9.14 -3.50
CA PHE A 84 -12.44 -7.88 -3.70
C PHE A 84 -13.22 -7.92 -5.00
N GLU A 85 -14.38 -7.27 -5.04
CA GLU A 85 -15.11 -7.00 -6.28
C GLU A 85 -14.44 -5.86 -7.02
N GLN A 86 -13.91 -4.88 -6.27
CA GLN A 86 -13.11 -3.80 -6.83
C GLN A 86 -12.06 -3.38 -5.82
N PHE A 87 -10.96 -2.85 -6.30
CA PHE A 87 -9.89 -2.30 -5.49
C PHE A 87 -9.11 -1.32 -6.35
N HIS A 88 -9.02 -0.08 -5.90
CA HIS A 88 -8.27 0.95 -6.60
C HIS A 88 -7.61 1.85 -5.56
N GLY A 89 -6.33 2.09 -5.71
CA GLY A 89 -5.59 2.94 -4.78
C GLY A 89 -4.64 3.86 -5.48
N VAL A 90 -4.39 5.03 -4.90
CA VAL A 90 -3.43 5.99 -5.42
C VAL A 90 -2.55 6.49 -4.29
N TRP A 91 -1.25 6.28 -4.43
CA TRP A 91 -0.24 6.94 -3.61
C TRP A 91 0.22 8.19 -4.33
N THR A 92 0.30 9.30 -3.61
CA THR A 92 0.81 10.57 -4.17
C THR A 92 1.93 11.09 -3.28
N PHE A 93 3.01 11.54 -3.91
CA PHE A 93 4.20 12.05 -3.22
C PHE A 93 4.42 13.49 -3.70
N LYS A 94 3.90 14.45 -2.94
CA LYS A 94 3.99 15.85 -3.31
C LYS A 94 5.19 16.52 -2.63
N PRO A 95 6.21 16.95 -3.38
CA PRO A 95 7.35 17.64 -2.78
C PRO A 95 6.93 18.98 -2.19
N LEU A 96 7.43 19.26 -0.97
CA LEU A 96 7.25 20.54 -0.28
C LEU A 96 8.63 21.19 -0.10
N GLY A 97 9.43 21.16 -1.17
CA GLY A 97 10.83 21.53 -1.15
C GLY A 97 11.70 20.30 -1.38
N GLU A 98 12.99 20.47 -1.26
CA GLU A 98 13.94 19.37 -1.55
C GLU A 98 13.99 18.30 -0.48
N LYS A 99 13.59 18.63 0.76
CA LYS A 99 13.76 17.75 1.92
C LYS A 99 12.47 17.43 2.65
N ALA A 100 11.33 17.74 2.04
CA ALA A 100 10.04 17.46 2.66
C ALA A 100 9.03 17.01 1.61
N CYS A 101 8.07 16.22 2.04
CA CYS A 101 7.06 15.64 1.15
C CYS A 101 5.75 15.42 1.88
N LYS A 102 4.64 15.64 1.19
CA LYS A 102 3.34 15.19 1.64
C LYS A 102 3.05 13.86 0.97
N ILE A 103 3.00 12.79 1.75
CA ILE A 103 2.59 11.48 1.28
C ILE A 103 1.08 11.32 1.49
N SER A 104 0.37 10.83 0.49
CA SER A 104 -1.08 10.65 0.55
C SER A 104 -1.46 9.29 -0.02
N LEU A 105 -2.46 8.66 0.60
CA LEU A 105 -3.07 7.43 0.11
C LEU A 105 -4.57 7.64 -0.03
N ASP A 106 -5.10 7.35 -1.21
CA ASP A 106 -6.53 7.36 -1.50
C ASP A 106 -6.89 5.96 -1.96
N LEU A 107 -7.72 5.25 -1.19
CA LEU A 107 -8.00 3.84 -1.41
C LEU A 107 -9.51 3.60 -1.42
N SER A 108 -10.01 2.90 -2.45
CA SER A 108 -11.42 2.50 -2.58
C SER A 108 -11.49 1.01 -2.85
N PHE A 109 -12.37 0.31 -2.14
CA PHE A 109 -12.51 -1.14 -2.35
C PHE A 109 -13.86 -1.65 -1.87
N ASP A 110 -14.28 -2.80 -2.45
CA ASP A 110 -15.43 -3.58 -2.01
C ASP A 110 -15.00 -5.02 -1.85
N TYR A 111 -15.43 -5.67 -0.76
CA TYR A 111 -15.15 -7.09 -0.53
C TYR A 111 -16.00 -7.96 -1.44
N ALA A 112 -15.45 -9.12 -1.84
CA ALA A 112 -16.15 -10.09 -2.68
C ALA A 112 -17.12 -10.93 -1.83
N GLY A 113 -18.19 -10.31 -1.37
CA GLY A 113 -19.25 -10.97 -0.63
C GLY A 113 -19.22 -10.72 0.88
N SER A 114 -20.32 -11.05 1.53
CA SER A 114 -20.51 -10.78 2.97
C SER A 114 -19.65 -11.66 3.86
N ILE A 115 -19.35 -12.89 3.45
CA ILE A 115 -18.48 -13.78 4.23
C ILE A 115 -17.05 -13.23 4.26
N VAL A 116 -16.54 -12.79 3.11
CA VAL A 116 -15.20 -12.18 3.03
C VAL A 116 -15.16 -10.90 3.88
N ARG A 117 -16.21 -10.08 3.80
CA ARG A 117 -16.30 -8.87 4.60
C ARG A 117 -16.23 -9.16 6.10
N ALA A 118 -16.96 -10.18 6.54
CA ALA A 118 -17.03 -10.54 7.95
C ALA A 118 -15.70 -11.10 8.48
N THR A 119 -14.97 -11.86 7.65
CA THR A 119 -13.75 -12.55 8.08
C THR A 119 -12.49 -11.71 7.84
N LEU A 120 -12.30 -11.19 6.64
CA LEU A 120 -11.13 -10.42 6.26
C LEU A 120 -11.25 -8.93 6.58
N GLY A 121 -12.49 -8.41 6.57
CA GLY A 121 -12.76 -6.99 6.69
C GLY A 121 -12.07 -6.30 7.86
N PRO A 122 -12.23 -6.80 9.10
CA PRO A 122 -11.58 -6.15 10.26
C PRO A 122 -10.07 -6.06 10.12
N LEU A 123 -9.43 -7.13 9.65
CA LEU A 123 -7.98 -7.14 9.44
C LEU A 123 -7.56 -6.17 8.35
N PHE A 124 -8.24 -6.21 7.20
CA PHE A 124 -7.86 -5.37 6.07
C PHE A 124 -8.16 -3.90 6.35
N ASN A 125 -9.27 -3.59 7.00
CA ASN A 125 -9.60 -2.21 7.36
C ASN A 125 -8.54 -1.64 8.31
N GLN A 126 -8.10 -2.41 9.29
CA GLN A 126 -7.05 -1.98 10.21
C GLN A 126 -5.73 -1.77 9.46
N ALA A 127 -5.34 -2.72 8.61
CA ALA A 127 -4.12 -2.62 7.82
C ALA A 127 -4.13 -1.35 6.96
N ALA A 128 -5.22 -1.12 6.23
CA ALA A 128 -5.35 0.04 5.35
C ALA A 128 -5.33 1.36 6.13
N ASN A 129 -6.00 1.41 7.28
CA ASN A 129 -6.05 2.63 8.09
C ASN A 129 -4.72 2.99 8.77
N THR A 130 -3.84 2.00 8.99
CA THR A 130 -2.55 2.22 9.64
C THR A 130 -1.38 2.23 8.67
N LEU A 131 -1.64 2.03 7.38
CA LEU A 131 -0.59 1.84 6.38
C LEU A 131 0.33 3.06 6.25
N VAL A 132 -0.25 4.26 6.16
CA VAL A 132 0.55 5.49 6.05
C VAL A 132 1.43 5.67 7.28
N ASP A 133 0.89 5.41 8.48
CA ASP A 133 1.66 5.51 9.72
C ASP A 133 2.82 4.52 9.72
N ALA A 134 2.61 3.32 9.21
CA ALA A 134 3.67 2.30 9.13
C ALA A 134 4.80 2.75 8.21
N PHE A 135 4.48 3.36 7.07
CA PHE A 135 5.50 3.90 6.18
C PHE A 135 6.23 5.10 6.79
N CYS A 136 5.52 5.95 7.54
CA CYS A 136 6.15 7.06 8.25
C CYS A 136 7.17 6.56 9.26
N GLN A 137 6.81 5.53 10.03
CA GLN A 137 7.72 4.94 11.02
C GLN A 137 8.91 4.26 10.33
N ARG A 138 8.67 3.55 9.24
CA ARG A 138 9.75 2.90 8.49
C ARG A 138 10.72 3.92 7.90
N ALA A 139 10.20 5.03 7.37
CA ALA A 139 11.02 6.11 6.83
C ALA A 139 11.95 6.67 7.91
N LYS A 140 11.42 6.85 9.11
CA LYS A 140 12.20 7.33 10.25
C LYS A 140 13.31 6.35 10.62
N GLU A 141 13.01 5.05 10.62
CA GLU A 141 14.01 4.02 10.94
C GLU A 141 15.14 3.97 9.92
N LEU A 142 14.83 4.15 8.64
CA LEU A 142 15.81 4.03 7.56
C LEU A 142 16.58 5.32 7.32
N HIS A 143 15.97 6.46 7.52
CA HIS A 143 16.59 7.75 7.22
C HIS A 143 17.24 8.42 8.44
N GLY A 144 16.78 8.01 9.59
CA GLY A 144 17.24 8.62 10.82
C GLY A 144 16.41 9.81 11.19
#